data_fd9f03f26a79b76df9c5ff6c93c98449
#
_entry.id   fd9f03f26a79b76df9c5ff6c93c98449
#
_cell.length_a   1.000
_cell.length_b   1.000
_cell.length_c   1.000
_cell.angle_alpha   90.00
_cell.angle_beta   90.00
_cell.angle_gamma   90.00
#
_symmetry.space_group_name_H-M   'P 1'
#
loop_
_entity.id
_entity.type
_entity.pdbx_description
1 polymer ?
#
loop_
_entity_poly.entity_id
_entity_poly.type
_entity_poly.pdbx_seq_one_letter_code
_entity_poly.pdbx_strand_id
1 'polypeptide(L)'
;MQTVVDGIYKDRLERSVRTLAAFPTRHTLSGAGGVDLAADWLAKEFQAISAETGGALKVEKQTWTQEPGNRVPAAAQLTNVVATLPGTKRPDTVIVISGHYDSRVTDVMEARSPAPGANDDASGVAVVLETARRMAAQKYPVTVVFAAVTGEEQGLLGSAYLAKKLAGEKKTVLAMLTNDIVGNSRGQDGKKNDKVIRVFSAGYDPGVAPETLARQRAWGTDADTPARTLARAVRDAARRYVKGFDAELVYRNDRYGRGGDHSSFLNNGFPFAVRLTEPNEDWRHQHQDIRVEGGVQYGDLPEFVDYDYLQRVAKVNAAIVAELASAPAAPAAATLKGDLSPETSLTWEAAPGAAEYEVLWRRTTAPDWEGMRRVETGNAVRLPLSKDDYLFAVRAVGASGARSLPAIPVAGR
;
A
#
# COMPACT_ATOMS: atom_id res chain seq x y z
N MET A 1 -6.15 5.32 -16.60
CA MET A 1 -5.38 4.32 -15.83
C MET A 1 -4.22 3.76 -16.64
N GLN A 2 -4.46 3.15 -17.81
CA GLN A 2 -3.42 2.48 -18.59
C GLN A 2 -2.22 3.39 -18.90
N THR A 3 -2.46 4.64 -19.28
CA THR A 3 -1.39 5.63 -19.55
C THR A 3 -0.45 5.86 -18.35
N VAL A 4 -0.99 5.82 -17.11
CA VAL A 4 -0.17 5.93 -15.90
C VAL A 4 0.69 4.69 -15.74
N VAL A 5 0.13 3.51 -15.94
CA VAL A 5 0.82 2.21 -15.81
C VAL A 5 1.91 2.04 -16.87
N ASP A 6 1.61 2.37 -18.13
CA ASP A 6 2.56 2.23 -19.24
C ASP A 6 3.74 3.20 -19.13
N GLY A 7 3.55 4.27 -18.38
CA GLY A 7 4.61 5.25 -18.13
C GLY A 7 5.59 4.90 -17.01
N ILE A 8 5.46 3.77 -16.36
CA ILE A 8 6.43 3.30 -15.33
C ILE A 8 7.67 2.74 -16.04
N TYR A 9 8.83 3.34 -15.80
CA TYR A 9 10.07 3.00 -16.48
C TYR A 9 11.08 2.30 -15.57
N LYS A 10 11.56 1.14 -16.01
CA LYS A 10 12.54 0.31 -15.30
C LYS A 10 13.83 1.07 -14.96
N ASP A 11 14.38 1.79 -15.91
CA ASP A 11 15.66 2.49 -15.76
C ASP A 11 15.63 3.58 -14.67
N ARG A 12 14.45 4.15 -14.41
CA ARG A 12 14.27 5.11 -13.32
C ARG A 12 14.21 4.43 -11.97
N LEU A 13 13.53 3.28 -11.89
CA LEU A 13 13.50 2.45 -10.68
C LEU A 13 14.93 2.00 -10.33
N GLU A 14 15.66 1.45 -11.31
CA GLU A 14 17.06 1.03 -11.13
C GLU A 14 17.96 2.19 -10.67
N ARG A 15 17.85 3.37 -11.30
CA ARG A 15 18.59 4.55 -10.88
C ARG A 15 18.29 4.93 -9.43
N SER A 16 17.03 4.93 -9.02
CA SER A 16 16.65 5.29 -7.65
C SER A 16 17.20 4.29 -6.64
N VAL A 17 17.08 2.98 -6.90
CA VAL A 17 17.64 1.92 -6.04
C VAL A 17 19.16 2.06 -5.93
N ARG A 18 19.88 2.17 -7.06
CA ARG A 18 21.34 2.29 -7.07
C ARG A 18 21.83 3.57 -6.36
N THR A 19 21.09 4.68 -6.51
CA THR A 19 21.44 5.92 -5.83
C THR A 19 21.28 5.81 -4.32
N LEU A 20 20.16 5.25 -3.86
CA LEU A 20 19.93 5.04 -2.42
C LEU A 20 20.94 4.05 -1.84
N ALA A 21 21.21 2.95 -2.53
CA ALA A 21 22.19 1.95 -2.08
C ALA A 21 23.65 2.46 -2.08
N ALA A 22 23.95 3.53 -2.80
CA ALA A 22 25.30 4.14 -2.85
C ALA A 22 25.61 5.07 -1.67
N PHE A 23 24.63 5.46 -0.84
CA PHE A 23 24.93 6.16 0.40
C PHE A 23 25.70 5.25 1.35
N PRO A 24 26.68 5.79 2.10
CA PRO A 24 27.52 4.97 2.99
C PRO A 24 26.71 4.08 3.94
N THR A 25 25.69 4.65 4.52
CA THR A 25 24.64 3.96 5.30
C THR A 25 23.39 4.82 5.30
N ARG A 26 22.23 4.18 5.40
CA ARG A 26 20.97 4.88 5.66
C ARG A 26 20.36 4.49 7.01
N HIS A 27 21.19 3.93 7.90
CA HIS A 27 20.71 3.61 9.24
C HIS A 27 20.05 4.83 9.89
N THR A 28 18.89 4.66 10.49
CA THR A 28 18.05 5.74 11.07
C THR A 28 18.85 6.71 11.97
N LEU A 29 19.85 6.21 12.70
CA LEU A 29 20.65 7.00 13.65
C LEU A 29 22.02 7.43 13.08
N SER A 30 22.25 7.31 11.77
CA SER A 30 23.53 7.70 11.14
C SER A 30 23.67 9.23 10.95
N GLY A 31 22.58 9.99 11.07
CA GLY A 31 22.59 11.45 11.01
C GLY A 31 23.13 12.02 9.70
N ALA A 32 23.85 13.16 9.80
CA ALA A 32 24.32 13.95 8.67
C ALA A 32 25.27 13.20 7.70
N GLY A 33 25.93 12.13 8.16
CA GLY A 33 26.83 11.31 7.32
C GLY A 33 26.13 10.17 6.58
N GLY A 34 24.84 9.98 6.76
CA GLY A 34 24.09 8.83 6.22
C GLY A 34 22.66 9.16 5.89
N VAL A 35 21.73 8.86 6.79
CA VAL A 35 20.28 8.96 6.54
C VAL A 35 19.81 10.36 6.13
N ASP A 36 20.43 11.42 6.65
CA ASP A 36 20.06 12.80 6.29
C ASP A 36 20.45 13.12 4.83
N LEU A 37 21.54 12.55 4.31
CA LEU A 37 21.92 12.68 2.90
C LEU A 37 20.88 12.06 1.98
N ALA A 38 20.35 10.91 2.36
CA ALA A 38 19.28 10.24 1.63
C ALA A 38 17.98 11.06 1.68
N ALA A 39 17.62 11.62 2.85
CA ALA A 39 16.48 12.52 2.99
C ALA A 39 16.59 13.77 2.10
N ASP A 40 17.77 14.37 2.03
CA ASP A 40 18.03 15.53 1.18
C ASP A 40 17.94 15.20 -0.32
N TRP A 41 18.46 14.04 -0.71
CA TRP A 41 18.32 13.55 -2.08
C TRP A 41 16.86 13.29 -2.45
N LEU A 42 16.10 12.62 -1.58
CA LEU A 42 14.68 12.35 -1.78
C LEU A 42 13.86 13.63 -1.92
N ALA A 43 14.12 14.63 -1.07
CA ALA A 43 13.47 15.93 -1.18
C ALA A 43 13.73 16.60 -2.53
N LYS A 44 14.98 16.54 -3.01
CA LYS A 44 15.36 17.05 -4.35
C LYS A 44 14.67 16.29 -5.47
N GLU A 45 14.58 14.96 -5.39
CA GLU A 45 13.87 14.14 -6.40
C GLU A 45 12.39 14.51 -6.48
N PHE A 46 11.69 14.61 -5.34
CA PHE A 46 10.29 15.03 -5.33
C PHE A 46 10.11 16.48 -5.81
N GLN A 47 11.04 17.39 -5.49
CA GLN A 47 11.02 18.76 -6.01
C GLN A 47 11.24 18.78 -7.52
N ALA A 48 12.13 17.96 -8.06
CA ALA A 48 12.35 17.84 -9.50
C ALA A 48 11.09 17.30 -10.20
N ILE A 49 10.45 16.27 -9.64
CA ILE A 49 9.15 15.76 -10.14
C ILE A 49 8.11 16.88 -10.14
N SER A 50 8.04 17.66 -9.06
CA SER A 50 7.10 18.79 -8.97
C SER A 50 7.38 19.84 -10.04
N ALA A 51 8.65 20.21 -10.26
CA ALA A 51 9.04 21.18 -11.28
C ALA A 51 8.69 20.70 -12.70
N GLU A 52 8.95 19.42 -13.02
CA GLU A 52 8.60 18.79 -14.31
C GLU A 52 7.09 18.80 -14.57
N THR A 53 6.26 18.90 -13.53
CA THR A 53 4.79 18.82 -13.59
C THR A 53 4.10 20.15 -13.24
N GLY A 54 4.82 21.28 -13.36
CA GLY A 54 4.26 22.61 -13.15
C GLY A 54 3.92 22.94 -11.69
N GLY A 55 4.67 22.39 -10.75
CA GLY A 55 4.46 22.61 -9.31
C GLY A 55 3.32 21.77 -8.70
N ALA A 56 3.03 20.61 -9.29
CA ALA A 56 1.89 19.79 -8.87
C ALA A 56 2.03 19.20 -7.46
N LEU A 57 3.26 18.92 -7.00
CA LEU A 57 3.52 18.33 -5.69
C LEU A 57 3.92 19.39 -4.67
N LYS A 58 3.35 19.27 -3.47
CA LYS A 58 3.84 19.97 -2.28
C LYS A 58 4.82 19.05 -1.55
N VAL A 59 6.09 19.43 -1.50
CA VAL A 59 7.16 18.64 -0.89
C VAL A 59 7.48 19.15 0.49
N GLU A 60 7.52 18.28 1.48
CA GLU A 60 7.78 18.58 2.88
C GLU A 60 8.81 17.62 3.47
N LYS A 61 9.78 18.12 4.20
CA LYS A 61 10.61 17.37 5.15
C LYS A 61 9.93 17.45 6.52
N GLN A 62 9.31 16.38 6.97
CA GLN A 62 8.64 16.29 8.27
C GLN A 62 9.66 15.85 9.32
N THR A 63 10.23 16.82 10.02
CA THR A 63 11.26 16.58 11.03
C THR A 63 10.69 16.68 12.43
N TRP A 64 11.06 15.72 13.29
CA TRP A 64 10.69 15.72 14.71
C TRP A 64 11.82 15.19 15.58
N THR A 65 11.76 15.50 16.87
CA THR A 65 12.64 14.87 17.87
C THR A 65 12.00 13.55 18.30
N GLN A 66 12.69 12.45 18.05
CA GLN A 66 12.33 11.14 18.56
C GLN A 66 12.96 10.96 19.93
N GLU A 67 12.12 10.77 20.94
CA GLU A 67 12.57 10.50 22.31
C GLU A 67 13.22 9.12 22.44
N PRO A 68 14.09 8.92 23.42
CA PRO A 68 14.73 7.64 23.67
C PRO A 68 13.73 6.49 23.82
N GLY A 69 14.06 5.33 23.27
CA GLY A 69 13.23 4.13 23.26
C GLY A 69 14.05 2.86 23.00
N ASN A 70 13.38 1.77 22.71
CA ASN A 70 14.01 0.45 22.61
C ASN A 70 15.24 0.41 21.65
N ARG A 71 15.10 1.01 20.45
CA ARG A 71 16.16 1.04 19.43
C ARG A 71 16.65 2.47 19.14
N VAL A 72 16.35 3.40 20.05
CA VAL A 72 16.77 4.81 19.98
C VAL A 72 17.37 5.16 21.35
N PRO A 73 18.68 5.00 21.56
CA PRO A 73 19.29 5.10 22.90
C PRO A 73 19.36 6.54 23.43
N ALA A 74 19.30 7.53 22.55
CA ALA A 74 19.29 8.96 22.90
C ALA A 74 18.32 9.69 21.96
N ALA A 75 17.86 10.89 22.38
CA ALA A 75 17.01 11.72 21.53
C ALA A 75 17.68 11.98 20.18
N ALA A 76 16.93 11.79 19.09
CA ALA A 76 17.42 11.91 17.73
C ALA A 76 16.45 12.70 16.86
N GLN A 77 16.99 13.50 15.93
CA GLN A 77 16.19 14.15 14.90
C GLN A 77 15.92 13.15 13.77
N LEU A 78 14.64 12.88 13.51
CA LEU A 78 14.20 12.02 12.43
C LEU A 78 13.40 12.82 11.41
N THR A 79 13.46 12.41 10.13
CA THR A 79 12.83 13.17 9.04
C THR A 79 12.13 12.22 8.07
N ASN A 80 10.82 12.34 7.88
CA ASN A 80 10.16 11.80 6.71
C ASN A 80 10.26 12.77 5.55
N VAL A 81 10.31 12.26 4.33
CA VAL A 81 10.20 13.07 3.11
C VAL A 81 8.88 12.75 2.43
N VAL A 82 8.01 13.75 2.34
CA VAL A 82 6.63 13.58 1.89
C VAL A 82 6.33 14.51 0.73
N ALA A 83 5.77 13.96 -0.34
CA ALA A 83 5.24 14.73 -1.46
C ALA A 83 3.72 14.53 -1.54
N THR A 84 2.97 15.62 -1.56
CA THR A 84 1.51 15.60 -1.58
C THR A 84 1.01 16.12 -2.92
N LEU A 85 0.21 15.33 -3.63
CA LEU A 85 -0.56 15.74 -4.80
C LEU A 85 -1.98 16.10 -4.32
N PRO A 86 -2.34 17.41 -4.27
CA PRO A 86 -3.61 17.83 -3.70
C PRO A 86 -4.82 17.35 -4.50
N GLY A 87 -5.84 16.88 -3.81
CA GLY A 87 -7.12 16.51 -4.39
C GLY A 87 -7.95 17.73 -4.79
N THR A 88 -8.66 17.63 -5.92
CA THR A 88 -9.43 18.74 -6.48
C THR A 88 -10.87 18.82 -6.00
N LYS A 89 -11.43 17.72 -5.46
CA LYS A 89 -12.85 17.64 -5.05
C LYS A 89 -13.02 17.19 -3.59
N ARG A 90 -12.18 16.27 -3.13
CA ARG A 90 -12.21 15.69 -1.78
C ARG A 90 -10.81 15.74 -1.17
N PRO A 91 -10.26 16.95 -0.88
CA PRO A 91 -8.86 17.11 -0.45
C PRO A 91 -8.55 16.49 0.91
N ASP A 92 -9.56 16.25 1.75
CA ASP A 92 -9.40 15.59 3.05
C ASP A 92 -9.47 14.06 2.98
N THR A 93 -9.87 13.51 1.83
CA THR A 93 -9.75 12.08 1.53
C THR A 93 -8.37 11.84 0.93
N VAL A 94 -7.59 10.95 1.56
CA VAL A 94 -6.17 10.76 1.27
C VAL A 94 -5.89 9.30 0.90
N ILE A 95 -5.07 9.10 -0.11
CA ILE A 95 -4.42 7.81 -0.39
C ILE A 95 -2.94 7.97 -0.05
N VAL A 96 -2.39 7.04 0.72
CA VAL A 96 -0.97 7.02 1.08
C VAL A 96 -0.28 5.85 0.38
N ILE A 97 0.87 6.12 -0.23
CA ILE A 97 1.79 5.10 -0.71
C ILE A 97 3.16 5.37 -0.07
N SER A 98 3.77 4.36 0.53
CA SER A 98 5.04 4.51 1.24
C SER A 98 6.05 3.40 0.94
N GLY A 99 7.31 3.72 1.18
CA GLY A 99 8.45 2.86 1.40
C GLY A 99 9.35 3.50 2.45
N HIS A 100 10.15 2.73 3.18
CA HIS A 100 11.09 3.30 4.14
C HIS A 100 12.47 3.49 3.51
N TYR A 101 13.09 4.62 3.78
CA TYR A 101 14.39 4.92 3.17
C TYR A 101 15.58 4.65 4.09
N ASP A 102 15.34 4.38 5.38
CA ASP A 102 16.36 3.86 6.27
C ASP A 102 16.70 2.40 5.91
N SER A 103 17.85 1.94 6.36
CA SER A 103 18.37 0.59 6.12
C SER A 103 19.22 0.13 7.29
N ARG A 104 19.52 -1.16 7.37
CA ARG A 104 20.32 -1.73 8.44
C ARG A 104 21.20 -2.89 7.97
N VAL A 105 22.16 -3.25 8.79
CA VAL A 105 22.94 -4.49 8.72
C VAL A 105 22.43 -5.50 9.76
N THR A 106 23.17 -6.56 10.01
CA THR A 106 22.79 -7.64 10.96
C THR A 106 22.49 -7.09 12.36
N ASP A 107 23.41 -6.30 12.90
CA ASP A 107 23.14 -5.57 14.16
C ASP A 107 22.26 -4.34 13.88
N VAL A 108 21.04 -4.36 14.42
CA VAL A 108 20.08 -3.28 14.27
C VAL A 108 20.52 -1.95 14.88
N MET A 109 21.56 -1.97 15.71
CA MET A 109 22.11 -0.77 16.36
C MET A 109 23.40 -0.27 15.70
N GLU A 110 23.93 -1.00 14.70
CA GLU A 110 25.14 -0.59 13.99
C GLU A 110 24.85 0.47 12.94
N ALA A 111 25.13 1.72 13.27
CA ALA A 111 24.78 2.91 12.48
C ALA A 111 25.88 3.38 11.51
N ARG A 112 27.03 2.73 11.45
CA ARG A 112 28.21 3.22 10.70
C ARG A 112 28.60 2.29 9.56
N SER A 113 28.34 1.00 9.69
CA SER A 113 28.66 0.00 8.67
C SER A 113 27.89 0.24 7.37
N PRO A 114 28.48 -0.04 6.21
CA PRO A 114 27.79 0.07 4.93
C PRO A 114 26.51 -0.76 4.93
N ALA A 115 25.40 -0.10 4.73
CA ALA A 115 24.05 -0.70 4.72
C ALA A 115 23.30 -0.26 3.44
N PRO A 116 23.58 -0.90 2.27
CA PRO A 116 22.99 -0.48 1.00
C PRO A 116 21.47 -0.57 0.98
N GLY A 117 20.86 -1.59 1.60
CA GLY A 117 19.41 -1.74 1.67
C GLY A 117 18.75 -1.58 0.31
N ALA A 118 19.26 -2.28 -0.71
CA ALA A 118 18.80 -2.11 -2.09
C ALA A 118 17.38 -2.64 -2.29
N ASN A 119 17.08 -3.77 -1.67
CA ASN A 119 15.75 -4.35 -1.65
C ASN A 119 14.96 -3.93 -0.41
N ASP A 120 15.60 -3.82 0.73
CA ASP A 120 15.05 -3.40 2.02
C ASP A 120 15.62 -2.02 2.43
N ASP A 121 15.03 -0.83 2.08
CA ASP A 121 13.85 -0.76 1.24
C ASP A 121 14.00 0.34 0.17
N ALA A 122 15.17 0.43 -0.46
CA ALA A 122 15.30 1.34 -1.62
C ALA A 122 14.37 0.91 -2.77
N SER A 123 13.97 -0.39 -2.84
CA SER A 123 13.04 -0.89 -3.83
C SER A 123 11.65 -0.28 -3.67
N GLY A 124 11.10 -0.25 -2.45
CA GLY A 124 9.80 0.37 -2.18
C GLY A 124 9.83 1.88 -2.36
N VAL A 125 10.91 2.54 -1.92
CA VAL A 125 11.08 3.99 -2.16
C VAL A 125 11.11 4.32 -3.66
N ALA A 126 11.76 3.49 -4.47
CA ALA A 126 11.77 3.67 -5.93
C ALA A 126 10.36 3.53 -6.54
N VAL A 127 9.54 2.61 -6.04
CA VAL A 127 8.12 2.48 -6.41
C VAL A 127 7.35 3.76 -6.07
N VAL A 128 7.57 4.33 -4.89
CA VAL A 128 6.92 5.58 -4.46
C VAL A 128 7.30 6.75 -5.36
N LEU A 129 8.59 6.94 -5.65
CA LEU A 129 9.10 8.02 -6.51
C LEU A 129 8.53 7.92 -7.93
N GLU A 130 8.57 6.74 -8.54
CA GLU A 130 8.11 6.59 -9.93
C GLU A 130 6.57 6.69 -10.02
N THR A 131 5.83 6.21 -9.01
CA THR A 131 4.39 6.43 -8.91
C THR A 131 4.06 7.93 -8.79
N ALA A 132 4.79 8.67 -7.95
CA ALA A 132 4.62 10.12 -7.81
C ALA A 132 4.85 10.84 -9.15
N ARG A 133 5.92 10.50 -9.87
CA ARG A 133 6.26 11.08 -11.18
C ARG A 133 5.14 10.88 -12.21
N ARG A 134 4.54 9.70 -12.21
CA ARG A 134 3.47 9.39 -13.18
C ARG A 134 2.14 10.06 -12.82
N MET A 135 1.83 10.13 -11.53
CA MET A 135 0.58 10.71 -11.07
C MET A 135 0.59 12.24 -11.05
N ALA A 136 1.72 12.87 -10.77
CA ALA A 136 1.83 14.33 -10.73
C ALA A 136 1.52 15.02 -12.07
N ALA A 137 1.58 14.30 -13.18
CA ALA A 137 1.18 14.80 -14.51
C ALA A 137 -0.35 14.96 -14.69
N GLN A 138 -1.17 14.55 -13.72
CA GLN A 138 -2.62 14.58 -13.79
C GLN A 138 -3.23 15.14 -12.50
N LYS A 139 -4.51 15.56 -12.57
CA LYS A 139 -5.28 15.98 -11.39
C LYS A 139 -6.27 14.90 -10.99
N TYR A 140 -6.40 14.69 -9.68
CA TYR A 140 -7.30 13.67 -9.12
C TYR A 140 -8.30 14.28 -8.15
N PRO A 141 -9.49 13.67 -7.98
CA PRO A 141 -10.48 14.09 -7.00
C PRO A 141 -10.00 14.09 -5.54
N VAL A 142 -9.19 13.12 -5.15
CA VAL A 142 -8.67 12.94 -3.78
C VAL A 142 -7.18 13.26 -3.72
N THR A 143 -6.69 13.56 -2.52
CA THR A 143 -5.27 13.80 -2.28
C THR A 143 -4.48 12.49 -2.31
N VAL A 144 -3.29 12.53 -2.90
CA VAL A 144 -2.33 11.40 -2.84
C VAL A 144 -1.07 11.85 -2.12
N VAL A 145 -0.66 11.08 -1.14
CA VAL A 145 0.55 11.29 -0.33
C VAL A 145 1.57 10.23 -0.69
N PHE A 146 2.70 10.64 -1.22
CA PHE A 146 3.88 9.83 -1.53
C PHE A 146 4.87 10.03 -0.39
N ALA A 147 5.13 8.99 0.39
CA ALA A 147 5.92 9.08 1.60
C ALA A 147 7.15 8.18 1.56
N ALA A 148 8.33 8.78 1.67
CA ALA A 148 9.55 8.08 2.05
C ALA A 148 9.71 8.28 3.56
N VAL A 149 9.44 7.25 4.34
CA VAL A 149 9.47 7.31 5.80
C VAL A 149 10.81 6.80 6.34
N THR A 150 11.16 7.20 7.55
CA THR A 150 12.40 6.78 8.24
C THR A 150 12.09 6.02 9.53
N GLY A 151 13.07 5.29 10.05
CA GLY A 151 12.96 4.63 11.35
C GLY A 151 12.00 3.46 11.35
N GLU A 152 11.76 2.83 10.21
CA GLU A 152 11.05 1.56 10.13
C GLU A 152 11.80 0.51 10.94
N GLU A 153 13.10 0.39 10.70
CA GLU A 153 14.01 -0.59 11.31
C GLU A 153 14.20 -0.38 12.82
N GLN A 154 13.98 0.83 13.30
CA GLN A 154 14.00 1.16 14.73
C GLN A 154 12.63 1.09 15.39
N GLY A 155 11.58 0.67 14.67
CA GLY A 155 10.25 0.40 15.22
C GLY A 155 9.12 1.24 14.64
N LEU A 156 9.08 1.40 13.33
CA LEU A 156 8.00 2.04 12.58
C LEU A 156 7.81 3.53 12.92
N LEU A 157 8.90 4.24 13.27
CA LEU A 157 8.84 5.58 13.87
C LEU A 157 8.24 6.61 12.91
N GLY A 158 8.71 6.61 11.65
CA GLY A 158 8.27 7.56 10.64
C GLY A 158 6.83 7.37 10.21
N SER A 159 6.43 6.13 9.98
CA SER A 159 5.03 5.83 9.64
C SER A 159 4.08 6.14 10.79
N ALA A 160 4.49 5.89 12.04
CA ALA A 160 3.72 6.25 13.23
C ALA A 160 3.55 7.78 13.35
N TYR A 161 4.62 8.54 13.08
CA TYR A 161 4.55 10.00 13.03
C TYR A 161 3.58 10.49 11.96
N LEU A 162 3.68 9.97 10.73
CA LEU A 162 2.81 10.34 9.61
C LEU A 162 1.34 9.98 9.89
N ALA A 163 1.08 8.78 10.39
CA ALA A 163 -0.28 8.35 10.72
C ALA A 163 -0.91 9.24 11.81
N LYS A 164 -0.17 9.55 12.88
CA LYS A 164 -0.62 10.49 13.95
C LYS A 164 -0.89 11.89 13.40
N LYS A 165 -0.03 12.40 12.50
CA LYS A 165 -0.22 13.71 11.86
C LYS A 165 -1.53 13.73 11.07
N LEU A 166 -1.76 12.73 10.21
CA LEU A 166 -2.99 12.64 9.40
C LEU A 166 -4.25 12.50 10.28
N ALA A 167 -4.17 11.73 11.38
CA ALA A 167 -5.26 11.62 12.34
C ALA A 167 -5.53 12.96 13.06
N GLY A 168 -4.49 13.66 13.47
CA GLY A 168 -4.60 15.00 14.09
C GLY A 168 -5.18 16.05 13.14
N GLU A 169 -4.90 15.94 11.85
CA GLU A 169 -5.48 16.76 10.78
C GLU A 169 -6.89 16.31 10.37
N LYS A 170 -7.45 15.28 11.01
CA LYS A 170 -8.77 14.70 10.73
C LYS A 170 -8.93 14.23 9.27
N LYS A 171 -7.86 13.73 8.66
CA LYS A 171 -7.92 13.19 7.31
C LYS A 171 -8.61 11.83 7.28
N THR A 172 -9.30 11.54 6.19
CA THR A 172 -9.85 10.22 5.90
C THR A 172 -8.88 9.47 5.00
N VAL A 173 -8.16 8.49 5.53
CA VAL A 173 -7.26 7.66 4.72
C VAL A 173 -8.08 6.57 4.04
N LEU A 174 -8.33 6.77 2.73
CA LEU A 174 -9.08 5.84 1.88
C LEU A 174 -8.31 4.54 1.61
N ALA A 175 -7.00 4.64 1.48
CA ALA A 175 -6.10 3.50 1.30
C ALA A 175 -4.67 3.87 1.73
N MET A 176 -3.97 2.94 2.34
CA MET A 176 -2.54 3.01 2.63
C MET A 176 -1.86 1.74 2.11
N LEU A 177 -0.87 1.93 1.24
CA LEU A 177 -0.06 0.86 0.69
C LEU A 177 1.40 1.10 1.09
N THR A 178 1.98 0.21 1.89
CA THR A 178 3.43 0.19 2.08
C THR A 178 4.07 -0.84 1.15
N ASN A 179 5.17 -0.45 0.53
CA ASN A 179 6.01 -1.32 -0.28
C ASN A 179 7.28 -1.54 0.53
N ASP A 180 7.60 -2.78 0.82
CA ASP A 180 8.72 -3.11 1.68
C ASP A 180 9.21 -4.50 1.28
N ILE A 181 10.46 -4.56 0.79
CA ILE A 181 11.08 -5.72 0.14
C ILE A 181 10.26 -6.13 -1.09
N VAL A 182 10.37 -5.35 -2.16
CA VAL A 182 9.55 -5.55 -3.38
C VAL A 182 10.40 -5.72 -4.65
N GLY A 183 11.69 -5.92 -4.51
CA GLY A 183 12.64 -5.89 -5.63
C GLY A 183 13.18 -7.26 -6.06
N ASN A 184 12.99 -8.35 -5.32
CA ASN A 184 13.56 -9.64 -5.68
C ASN A 184 12.49 -10.67 -6.04
N SER A 185 12.71 -11.40 -7.13
CA SER A 185 11.81 -12.46 -7.60
C SER A 185 12.33 -13.88 -7.32
N ARG A 186 13.58 -14.02 -6.83
CA ARG A 186 14.24 -15.30 -6.62
C ARG A 186 14.56 -15.51 -5.15
N GLY A 187 13.99 -16.55 -4.55
CA GLY A 187 14.22 -16.92 -3.17
C GLY A 187 15.57 -17.62 -2.94
N GLN A 188 15.92 -17.79 -1.67
CA GLN A 188 17.14 -18.47 -1.24
C GLN A 188 17.23 -19.93 -1.74
N ASP A 189 16.09 -20.57 -2.00
CA ASP A 189 16.00 -21.91 -2.60
C ASP A 189 16.23 -21.91 -4.12
N GLY A 190 16.53 -20.77 -4.71
CA GLY A 190 16.76 -20.57 -6.13
C GLY A 190 15.49 -20.51 -6.99
N LYS A 191 14.31 -20.73 -6.42
CA LYS A 191 13.04 -20.64 -7.18
C LYS A 191 12.73 -19.21 -7.55
N LYS A 192 12.37 -19.01 -8.80
CA LYS A 192 11.93 -17.73 -9.32
C LYS A 192 10.40 -17.66 -9.36
N ASN A 193 9.85 -16.58 -8.80
CA ASN A 193 8.44 -16.23 -8.95
C ASN A 193 8.31 -14.74 -9.26
N ASP A 194 8.37 -14.39 -10.52
CA ASP A 194 8.33 -13.02 -11.01
C ASP A 194 6.93 -12.59 -11.52
N LYS A 195 5.90 -13.37 -11.20
CA LYS A 195 4.53 -13.14 -11.70
C LYS A 195 3.54 -12.71 -10.63
N VAL A 196 3.99 -12.56 -9.39
CA VAL A 196 3.10 -12.26 -8.28
C VAL A 196 3.78 -11.37 -7.25
N ILE A 197 3.00 -10.49 -6.61
CA ILE A 197 3.35 -9.78 -5.39
C ILE A 197 2.44 -10.25 -4.27
N ARG A 198 2.95 -10.47 -3.05
CA ARG A 198 2.12 -10.77 -1.87
C ARG A 198 1.52 -9.48 -1.32
N VAL A 199 0.25 -9.53 -0.95
CA VAL A 199 -0.46 -8.43 -0.29
C VAL A 199 -0.95 -8.92 1.06
N PHE A 200 -0.29 -8.48 2.12
CA PHE A 200 -0.65 -8.79 3.50
C PHE A 200 -1.79 -7.90 3.97
N SER A 201 -2.79 -8.48 4.61
CA SER A 201 -4.00 -7.79 5.02
C SER A 201 -4.52 -8.28 6.38
N ALA A 202 -4.74 -7.35 7.28
CA ALA A 202 -5.22 -7.63 8.64
C ALA A 202 -6.58 -8.33 8.65
N GLY A 203 -6.73 -9.31 9.53
CA GLY A 203 -7.98 -10.08 9.71
C GLY A 203 -8.97 -9.45 10.68
N TYR A 204 -8.65 -8.29 11.26
CA TYR A 204 -9.54 -7.55 12.14
C TYR A 204 -9.22 -6.05 12.07
N ASP A 205 -10.19 -5.24 12.40
CA ASP A 205 -10.03 -3.81 12.57
C ASP A 205 -10.02 -3.50 14.08
N PRO A 206 -8.92 -2.96 14.62
CA PRO A 206 -8.84 -2.62 16.06
C PRO A 206 -9.90 -1.63 16.54
N GLY A 207 -10.45 -0.81 15.62
CA GLY A 207 -11.49 0.17 15.91
C GLY A 207 -12.92 -0.38 15.89
N VAL A 208 -13.12 -1.66 15.54
CA VAL A 208 -14.46 -2.26 15.46
C VAL A 208 -15.02 -2.54 16.86
N ALA A 209 -16.24 -2.05 17.11
CA ALA A 209 -16.97 -2.34 18.36
C ALA A 209 -17.24 -3.86 18.49
N PRO A 210 -17.17 -4.42 19.71
CA PRO A 210 -17.34 -5.86 19.95
C PRO A 210 -18.63 -6.44 19.37
N GLU A 211 -19.73 -5.72 19.44
CA GLU A 211 -21.04 -6.16 18.92
C GLU A 211 -21.05 -6.22 17.39
N THR A 212 -20.34 -5.29 16.74
CA THR A 212 -20.17 -5.29 15.28
C THR A 212 -19.31 -6.47 14.86
N LEU A 213 -18.20 -6.71 15.56
CA LEU A 213 -17.32 -7.84 15.31
C LEU A 213 -18.06 -9.18 15.50
N ALA A 214 -18.90 -9.31 16.55
CA ALA A 214 -19.70 -10.50 16.78
C ALA A 214 -20.68 -10.76 15.61
N ARG A 215 -21.33 -9.72 15.10
CA ARG A 215 -22.20 -9.82 13.91
C ARG A 215 -21.43 -10.19 12.65
N GLN A 216 -20.28 -9.55 12.43
CA GLN A 216 -19.44 -9.87 11.27
C GLN A 216 -19.02 -11.35 11.27
N ARG A 217 -18.64 -11.88 12.42
CA ARG A 217 -18.29 -13.31 12.57
C ARG A 217 -19.48 -14.22 12.33
N ALA A 218 -20.66 -13.86 12.86
CA ALA A 218 -21.87 -14.65 12.66
C ALA A 218 -22.28 -14.77 11.17
N TRP A 219 -21.94 -13.76 10.35
CA TRP A 219 -22.29 -13.75 8.91
C TRP A 219 -21.09 -13.99 7.98
N GLY A 220 -19.91 -14.27 8.53
CA GLY A 220 -18.69 -14.51 7.76
C GLY A 220 -18.12 -13.28 7.09
N THR A 221 -18.62 -12.06 7.39
CA THR A 221 -18.11 -10.80 6.82
C THR A 221 -16.84 -10.30 7.50
N ASP A 222 -16.39 -10.96 8.57
CA ASP A 222 -15.04 -10.78 9.14
C ASP A 222 -13.92 -11.20 8.16
N ALA A 223 -14.25 -11.98 7.13
CA ALA A 223 -13.38 -12.24 5.99
C ALA A 223 -13.24 -11.04 5.03
N ASP A 224 -14.07 -10.01 5.18
CA ASP A 224 -14.14 -8.81 4.35
C ASP A 224 -13.76 -7.54 5.13
N THR A 225 -12.75 -7.64 6.00
CA THR A 225 -12.20 -6.46 6.69
C THR A 225 -11.75 -5.40 5.70
N PRO A 226 -11.67 -4.12 6.10
CA PRO A 226 -11.20 -3.05 5.22
C PRO A 226 -9.85 -3.35 4.56
N ALA A 227 -8.87 -3.89 5.32
CA ALA A 227 -7.57 -4.27 4.76
C ALA A 227 -7.69 -5.38 3.71
N ARG A 228 -8.50 -6.43 3.96
CA ARG A 228 -8.73 -7.51 2.99
C ARG A 228 -9.50 -7.04 1.76
N THR A 229 -10.42 -6.09 1.95
CA THR A 229 -11.13 -5.44 0.84
C THR A 229 -10.17 -4.64 -0.04
N LEU A 230 -9.25 -3.89 0.55
CA LEU A 230 -8.19 -3.19 -0.19
C LEU A 230 -7.24 -4.18 -0.90
N ALA A 231 -6.84 -5.28 -0.24
CA ALA A 231 -5.98 -6.29 -0.85
C ALA A 231 -6.61 -6.92 -2.11
N ARG A 232 -7.93 -7.21 -2.08
CA ARG A 232 -8.65 -7.68 -3.27
C ARG A 232 -8.72 -6.61 -4.37
N ALA A 233 -8.84 -5.32 -4.01
CA ALA A 233 -8.80 -4.23 -4.98
C ALA A 233 -7.41 -4.13 -5.65
N VAL A 234 -6.32 -4.31 -4.89
CA VAL A 234 -4.95 -4.39 -5.43
C VAL A 234 -4.84 -5.54 -6.43
N ARG A 235 -5.36 -6.73 -6.09
CA ARG A 235 -5.36 -7.90 -6.98
C ARG A 235 -6.15 -7.65 -8.26
N ASP A 236 -7.31 -7.05 -8.13
CA ASP A 236 -8.18 -6.70 -9.26
C ASP A 236 -7.46 -5.71 -10.22
N ALA A 237 -6.77 -4.71 -9.67
CA ALA A 237 -5.95 -3.77 -10.43
C ALA A 237 -4.75 -4.46 -11.10
N ALA A 238 -4.04 -5.35 -10.39
CA ALA A 238 -2.93 -6.12 -10.96
C ALA A 238 -3.37 -6.90 -12.20
N ARG A 239 -4.43 -7.69 -12.08
CA ARG A 239 -4.97 -8.51 -13.17
C ARG A 239 -5.48 -7.70 -14.36
N ARG A 240 -6.02 -6.51 -14.08
CA ARG A 240 -6.64 -5.67 -15.12
C ARG A 240 -5.60 -4.87 -15.91
N TYR A 241 -4.58 -4.35 -15.23
CA TYR A 241 -3.66 -3.38 -15.83
C TYR A 241 -2.24 -3.91 -16.07
N VAL A 242 -1.84 -5.01 -15.42
CA VAL A 242 -0.47 -5.55 -15.56
C VAL A 242 -0.52 -6.98 -16.11
N LYS A 243 -0.41 -7.09 -17.44
CA LYS A 243 -0.53 -8.38 -18.12
C LYS A 243 0.43 -9.44 -17.58
N GLY A 244 -0.12 -10.59 -17.18
CA GLY A 244 0.66 -11.74 -16.70
C GLY A 244 1.25 -11.57 -15.31
N PHE A 245 0.69 -10.62 -14.49
CA PHE A 245 1.06 -10.39 -13.12
C PHE A 245 -0.17 -10.41 -12.22
N ASP A 246 -0.06 -10.96 -11.02
CA ASP A 246 -1.15 -11.09 -10.05
C ASP A 246 -0.71 -10.58 -8.66
N ALA A 247 -1.64 -10.48 -7.74
CA ALA A 247 -1.37 -10.26 -6.33
C ALA A 247 -1.87 -11.46 -5.51
N GLU A 248 -0.99 -12.05 -4.72
CA GLU A 248 -1.35 -13.12 -3.79
C GLU A 248 -1.91 -12.52 -2.51
N LEU A 249 -3.14 -12.89 -2.16
CA LEU A 249 -3.82 -12.42 -0.96
C LEU A 249 -3.33 -13.21 0.26
N VAL A 250 -2.63 -12.54 1.16
CA VAL A 250 -2.16 -13.14 2.41
C VAL A 250 -3.03 -12.62 3.56
N TYR A 251 -3.87 -13.48 4.11
CA TYR A 251 -4.81 -13.15 5.19
C TYR A 251 -4.13 -13.16 6.56
N ARG A 252 -3.10 -12.35 6.70
CA ARG A 252 -2.33 -12.08 7.90
C ARG A 252 -1.88 -10.62 7.85
N ASN A 253 -1.77 -9.96 8.99
CA ASN A 253 -1.33 -8.58 9.03
C ASN A 253 0.06 -8.40 8.40
N ASP A 254 1.02 -9.26 8.77
CA ASP A 254 2.39 -9.27 8.24
C ASP A 254 3.00 -10.68 8.31
N ARG A 255 4.25 -10.81 7.92
CA ARG A 255 5.07 -12.01 8.10
C ARG A 255 5.10 -12.43 9.57
N TYR A 256 5.31 -13.71 9.84
CA TYR A 256 5.25 -14.25 11.20
C TYR A 256 6.27 -13.58 12.13
N GLY A 257 5.78 -12.98 13.23
CA GLY A 257 6.62 -12.29 14.22
C GLY A 257 7.25 -10.99 13.74
N ARG A 258 6.76 -10.39 12.63
CA ARG A 258 7.28 -9.15 12.04
C ARG A 258 6.16 -8.12 11.91
N GLY A 259 6.51 -6.91 11.52
CA GLY A 259 5.61 -5.81 11.27
C GLY A 259 6.05 -5.01 10.05
N GLY A 260 5.33 -3.94 9.75
CA GLY A 260 5.65 -2.98 8.70
C GLY A 260 4.82 -1.71 8.87
N ASP A 261 5.11 -0.70 8.09
CA ASP A 261 4.59 0.66 8.20
C ASP A 261 3.06 0.77 8.14
N HIS A 262 2.38 -0.14 7.42
CA HIS A 262 0.92 -0.21 7.39
C HIS A 262 0.31 -0.44 8.78
N SER A 263 1.02 -1.13 9.68
CA SER A 263 0.56 -1.38 11.05
C SER A 263 0.42 -0.08 11.86
N SER A 264 1.27 0.91 11.59
CA SER A 264 1.15 2.24 12.18
C SER A 264 -0.17 2.92 11.83
N PHE A 265 -0.64 2.74 10.60
CA PHE A 265 -1.93 3.28 10.15
C PHE A 265 -3.10 2.54 10.78
N LEU A 266 -3.07 1.20 10.80
CA LEU A 266 -4.08 0.39 11.48
C LEU A 266 -4.22 0.81 12.95
N ASN A 267 -3.10 0.99 13.65
CA ASN A 267 -3.07 1.38 15.08
C ASN A 267 -3.53 2.82 15.32
N ASN A 268 -3.60 3.67 14.29
CA ASN A 268 -4.11 5.04 14.38
C ASN A 268 -5.51 5.21 13.76
N GLY A 269 -6.26 4.10 13.59
CA GLY A 269 -7.66 4.10 13.17
C GLY A 269 -7.87 4.21 11.66
N PHE A 270 -6.87 3.89 10.86
CA PHE A 270 -6.96 3.84 9.39
C PHE A 270 -6.99 2.38 8.90
N PRO A 271 -8.19 1.76 8.80
CA PRO A 271 -8.31 0.31 8.64
C PRO A 271 -7.99 -0.20 7.22
N PHE A 272 -7.97 0.68 6.22
CA PHE A 272 -7.61 0.31 4.85
C PHE A 272 -6.10 0.44 4.62
N ALA A 273 -5.31 -0.42 5.28
CA ALA A 273 -3.87 -0.44 5.15
C ALA A 273 -3.34 -1.85 4.88
N VAL A 274 -2.44 -1.96 3.91
CA VAL A 274 -1.85 -3.23 3.45
C VAL A 274 -0.35 -3.08 3.23
N ARG A 275 0.37 -4.22 3.31
CA ARG A 275 1.77 -4.34 2.93
C ARG A 275 1.91 -5.15 1.65
N LEU A 276 2.67 -4.62 0.69
CA LEU A 276 3.14 -5.33 -0.48
C LEU A 276 4.58 -5.80 -0.22
N THR A 277 4.87 -7.07 -0.51
CA THR A 277 6.22 -7.64 -0.41
C THR A 277 6.40 -8.79 -1.40
N GLU A 278 7.63 -9.06 -1.78
CA GLU A 278 7.99 -10.11 -2.75
C GLU A 278 7.58 -11.52 -2.27
N PRO A 279 7.36 -12.49 -3.20
CA PRO A 279 6.90 -13.82 -2.83
C PRO A 279 7.99 -14.71 -2.22
N ASN A 280 9.24 -14.51 -2.61
CA ASN A 280 10.36 -15.37 -2.26
C ASN A 280 11.49 -14.54 -1.66
N GLU A 281 11.63 -14.56 -0.34
CA GLU A 281 12.70 -13.84 0.35
C GLU A 281 14.03 -14.62 0.31
N ASP A 282 15.14 -13.90 0.18
CA ASP A 282 16.50 -14.45 0.31
C ASP A 282 17.18 -13.83 1.52
N TRP A 283 17.23 -14.59 2.61
CA TRP A 283 17.78 -14.16 3.89
C TRP A 283 19.28 -13.87 3.89
N ARG A 284 20.02 -14.26 2.83
CA ARG A 284 21.43 -13.90 2.65
C ARG A 284 21.59 -12.43 2.26
N HIS A 285 20.51 -11.83 1.75
CA HIS A 285 20.52 -10.44 1.28
C HIS A 285 19.80 -9.50 2.23
N GLN A 286 18.86 -9.98 3.02
CA GLN A 286 18.07 -9.14 3.92
C GLN A 286 18.76 -8.98 5.29
N HIS A 287 18.90 -7.74 5.78
CA HIS A 287 19.51 -7.41 7.09
C HIS A 287 20.88 -8.04 7.30
N GLN A 288 21.74 -8.06 6.29
CA GLN A 288 23.04 -8.71 6.34
C GLN A 288 24.18 -7.71 6.19
N ASP A 289 25.27 -7.95 6.91
CA ASP A 289 26.55 -7.31 6.62
C ASP A 289 27.04 -7.72 5.23
N ILE A 290 27.68 -6.80 4.52
CA ILE A 290 28.31 -7.11 3.23
C ILE A 290 29.53 -8.00 3.49
N ARG A 291 29.47 -9.26 3.04
CA ARG A 291 30.57 -10.22 3.17
C ARG A 291 30.47 -11.33 2.15
N VAL A 292 31.60 -12.01 1.93
CA VAL A 292 31.60 -13.30 1.24
C VAL A 292 31.92 -14.38 2.26
N GLU A 293 31.05 -15.37 2.34
CA GLU A 293 31.17 -16.48 3.29
C GLU A 293 30.88 -17.79 2.55
N GLY A 294 31.84 -18.74 2.60
CA GLY A 294 31.69 -19.99 1.86
C GLY A 294 31.54 -19.85 0.35
N GLY A 295 32.05 -18.76 -0.25
CA GLY A 295 31.87 -18.45 -1.67
C GLY A 295 30.53 -17.83 -2.02
N VAL A 296 29.69 -17.52 -1.03
CA VAL A 296 28.37 -16.87 -1.20
C VAL A 296 28.48 -15.41 -0.81
N GLN A 297 27.96 -14.51 -1.67
CA GLN A 297 27.82 -13.09 -1.35
C GLN A 297 26.63 -12.86 -0.42
N TYR A 298 26.85 -12.16 0.69
CA TYR A 298 25.84 -11.65 1.60
C TYR A 298 25.75 -10.13 1.49
N GLY A 299 24.63 -9.56 1.91
CA GLY A 299 24.34 -8.12 1.89
C GLY A 299 23.23 -7.76 0.92
N ASP A 300 22.53 -6.69 1.21
CA ASP A 300 21.42 -6.21 0.37
C ASP A 300 21.94 -5.25 -0.72
N LEU A 301 22.42 -5.86 -1.81
CA LEU A 301 23.09 -5.17 -2.90
C LEU A 301 22.18 -4.97 -4.13
N PRO A 302 22.39 -3.88 -4.92
CA PRO A 302 21.58 -3.60 -6.12
C PRO A 302 21.60 -4.70 -7.18
N GLU A 303 22.64 -5.53 -7.20
CA GLU A 303 22.82 -6.64 -8.14
C GLU A 303 21.81 -7.78 -7.93
N PHE A 304 21.20 -7.86 -6.75
CA PHE A 304 20.20 -8.86 -6.41
C PHE A 304 18.76 -8.42 -6.69
N VAL A 305 18.57 -7.16 -7.11
CA VAL A 305 17.25 -6.63 -7.48
C VAL A 305 16.88 -7.04 -8.90
N ASP A 306 15.72 -7.67 -9.07
CA ASP A 306 15.10 -7.95 -10.38
C ASP A 306 14.29 -6.73 -10.81
N TYR A 307 14.89 -5.83 -11.58
CA TYR A 307 14.25 -4.58 -12.00
C TYR A 307 13.07 -4.77 -12.96
N ASP A 308 12.98 -5.90 -13.67
CA ASP A 308 11.79 -6.23 -14.47
C ASP A 308 10.61 -6.62 -13.58
N TYR A 309 10.89 -7.32 -12.49
CA TYR A 309 9.90 -7.62 -11.45
C TYR A 309 9.47 -6.34 -10.72
N LEU A 310 10.42 -5.53 -10.25
CA LEU A 310 10.17 -4.26 -9.57
C LEU A 310 9.30 -3.31 -10.43
N GLN A 311 9.53 -3.28 -11.74
CA GLN A 311 8.69 -2.51 -12.66
C GLN A 311 7.23 -3.00 -12.65
N ARG A 312 6.98 -4.29 -12.59
CA ARG A 312 5.61 -4.84 -12.52
C ARG A 312 4.95 -4.48 -11.20
N VAL A 313 5.69 -4.53 -10.09
CA VAL A 313 5.20 -4.08 -8.78
C VAL A 313 4.85 -2.59 -8.79
N ALA A 314 5.71 -1.75 -9.35
CA ALA A 314 5.45 -0.32 -9.49
C ALA A 314 4.21 -0.04 -10.37
N LYS A 315 4.01 -0.81 -11.43
CA LYS A 315 2.81 -0.75 -12.28
C LYS A 315 1.54 -1.09 -11.51
N VAL A 316 1.56 -2.10 -10.64
CA VAL A 316 0.42 -2.44 -9.77
C VAL A 316 0.10 -1.31 -8.82
N ASN A 317 1.12 -0.73 -8.16
CA ASN A 317 0.94 0.43 -7.28
C ASN A 317 0.33 1.63 -8.02
N ALA A 318 0.90 1.99 -9.14
CA ALA A 318 0.40 3.10 -9.96
C ALA A 318 -1.05 2.86 -10.42
N ALA A 319 -1.39 1.63 -10.79
CA ALA A 319 -2.74 1.25 -11.21
C ALA A 319 -3.77 1.45 -10.10
N ILE A 320 -3.55 0.83 -8.93
CA ILE A 320 -4.52 0.89 -7.83
C ILE A 320 -4.62 2.30 -7.24
N VAL A 321 -3.51 3.01 -7.06
CA VAL A 321 -3.53 4.37 -6.52
C VAL A 321 -4.25 5.32 -7.48
N ALA A 322 -3.97 5.26 -8.79
CA ALA A 322 -4.64 6.09 -9.78
C ALA A 322 -6.13 5.74 -9.94
N GLU A 323 -6.49 4.45 -9.87
CA GLU A 323 -7.90 4.01 -9.92
C GLU A 323 -8.68 4.57 -8.73
N LEU A 324 -8.21 4.35 -7.50
CA LEU A 324 -8.89 4.84 -6.30
C LEU A 324 -8.91 6.37 -6.23
N ALA A 325 -7.84 7.03 -6.69
CA ALA A 325 -7.78 8.50 -6.72
C ALA A 325 -8.77 9.13 -7.70
N SER A 326 -9.15 8.39 -8.76
CA SER A 326 -10.10 8.82 -9.78
C SER A 326 -11.54 8.38 -9.50
N ALA A 327 -11.73 7.42 -8.61
CA ALA A 327 -13.03 6.79 -8.36
C ALA A 327 -14.01 7.69 -7.60
N PRO A 328 -15.32 7.48 -7.76
CA PRO A 328 -16.31 7.98 -6.83
C PRO A 328 -16.06 7.51 -5.39
N ALA A 329 -16.78 8.07 -4.43
CA ALA A 329 -16.83 7.46 -3.10
C ALA A 329 -17.45 6.05 -3.17
N ALA A 330 -17.12 5.18 -2.22
CA ALA A 330 -17.84 3.92 -2.07
C ALA A 330 -19.31 4.19 -1.74
N PRO A 331 -20.25 3.32 -2.18
CA PRO A 331 -21.65 3.45 -1.79
C PRO A 331 -21.78 3.41 -0.27
N ALA A 332 -22.61 4.29 0.28
CA ALA A 332 -22.94 4.29 1.70
C ALA A 332 -24.18 3.41 1.97
N ALA A 333 -24.39 3.05 3.23
CA ALA A 333 -25.56 2.34 3.73
C ALA A 333 -25.96 1.12 2.86
N ALA A 334 -24.95 0.38 2.40
CA ALA A 334 -25.22 -0.88 1.69
C ALA A 334 -25.88 -1.88 2.65
N THR A 335 -27.05 -2.39 2.27
CA THR A 335 -27.83 -3.33 3.08
C THR A 335 -28.24 -4.56 2.28
N LEU A 336 -28.33 -5.68 3.00
CA LEU A 336 -28.81 -6.95 2.49
C LEU A 336 -30.11 -7.29 3.23
N LYS A 337 -31.20 -7.54 2.48
CA LYS A 337 -32.49 -7.85 3.07
C LYS A 337 -32.46 -9.20 3.81
N GLY A 338 -32.90 -9.20 5.07
CA GLY A 338 -32.80 -10.35 5.96
C GLY A 338 -33.94 -11.37 5.85
N ASP A 339 -34.76 -11.31 4.78
CA ASP A 339 -35.84 -12.27 4.56
C ASP A 339 -35.33 -13.69 4.23
N LEU A 340 -36.13 -14.69 4.57
CA LEU A 340 -35.89 -16.08 4.16
C LEU A 340 -36.30 -16.24 2.69
N SER A 341 -35.30 -16.29 1.84
CA SER A 341 -35.47 -16.34 0.38
C SER A 341 -34.25 -17.01 -0.28
N PRO A 342 -34.47 -17.83 -1.32
CA PRO A 342 -33.35 -18.33 -2.14
C PRO A 342 -32.66 -17.24 -2.98
N GLU A 343 -33.22 -16.03 -2.99
CA GLU A 343 -32.70 -14.88 -3.68
C GLU A 343 -32.23 -13.83 -2.69
N THR A 344 -31.27 -13.01 -3.11
CA THR A 344 -30.72 -11.93 -2.29
C THR A 344 -31.07 -10.59 -2.89
N SER A 345 -31.63 -9.70 -2.07
CA SER A 345 -31.89 -8.30 -2.40
C SER A 345 -30.91 -7.38 -1.68
N LEU A 346 -30.24 -6.50 -2.44
CA LEU A 346 -29.33 -5.49 -1.92
C LEU A 346 -29.86 -4.09 -2.28
N THR A 347 -29.63 -3.16 -1.37
CA THR A 347 -29.84 -1.73 -1.59
C THR A 347 -28.66 -0.94 -1.05
N TRP A 348 -28.45 0.27 -1.58
CA TRP A 348 -27.38 1.18 -1.13
C TRP A 348 -27.76 2.63 -1.39
N GLU A 349 -27.08 3.57 -0.75
CA GLU A 349 -27.23 4.98 -1.07
C GLU A 349 -26.41 5.34 -2.32
N ALA A 350 -26.97 6.21 -3.17
CA ALA A 350 -26.31 6.66 -4.38
C ALA A 350 -25.01 7.42 -4.05
N ALA A 351 -23.91 7.01 -4.66
CA ALA A 351 -22.61 7.66 -4.49
C ALA A 351 -22.46 8.84 -5.46
N PRO A 352 -22.14 10.06 -4.99
CA PRO A 352 -21.89 11.19 -5.87
C PRO A 352 -20.78 10.92 -6.89
N GLY A 353 -21.08 11.14 -8.17
CA GLY A 353 -20.15 10.90 -9.27
C GLY A 353 -20.10 9.47 -9.79
N ALA A 354 -20.89 8.55 -9.24
CA ALA A 354 -21.09 7.22 -9.83
C ALA A 354 -21.87 7.34 -11.14
N ALA A 355 -21.39 6.65 -12.17
CA ALA A 355 -22.09 6.46 -13.44
C ALA A 355 -22.91 5.18 -13.44
N GLU A 356 -22.40 4.16 -12.75
CA GLU A 356 -23.01 2.84 -12.57
C GLU A 356 -22.48 2.19 -11.27
N TYR A 357 -23.03 1.03 -10.94
CA TYR A 357 -22.54 0.21 -9.83
C TYR A 357 -22.20 -1.19 -10.31
N GLU A 358 -21.25 -1.81 -9.63
CA GLU A 358 -20.94 -3.24 -9.78
C GLU A 358 -21.28 -3.95 -8.45
N VAL A 359 -22.21 -4.89 -8.50
CA VAL A 359 -22.54 -5.79 -7.38
C VAL A 359 -21.71 -7.04 -7.55
N LEU A 360 -20.89 -7.32 -6.56
CA LEU A 360 -19.93 -8.42 -6.53
C LEU A 360 -20.44 -9.53 -5.62
N TRP A 361 -20.09 -10.78 -5.93
CA TRP A 361 -20.36 -11.90 -5.04
C TRP A 361 -19.26 -12.95 -5.11
N ARG A 362 -19.14 -13.70 -4.05
CA ARG A 362 -18.30 -14.88 -3.94
C ARG A 362 -18.94 -15.90 -3.01
N ARG A 363 -18.64 -17.17 -3.19
CA ARG A 363 -19.00 -18.19 -2.19
C ARG A 363 -18.32 -17.88 -0.86
N THR A 364 -18.94 -18.26 0.24
CA THR A 364 -18.39 -18.07 1.59
C THR A 364 -17.01 -18.72 1.77
N THR A 365 -16.69 -19.74 0.95
CA THR A 365 -15.41 -20.46 0.93
C THR A 365 -14.37 -19.86 -0.03
N ALA A 366 -14.76 -18.92 -0.89
CA ALA A 366 -13.86 -18.36 -1.90
C ALA A 366 -13.07 -17.15 -1.36
N PRO A 367 -11.77 -17.02 -1.66
CA PRO A 367 -10.95 -15.90 -1.20
C PRO A 367 -11.19 -14.61 -2.01
N ASP A 368 -11.73 -14.70 -3.21
CA ASP A 368 -11.84 -13.64 -4.19
C ASP A 368 -13.24 -13.56 -4.81
N TRP A 369 -13.59 -12.40 -5.42
CA TRP A 369 -14.87 -12.23 -6.09
C TRP A 369 -14.97 -13.17 -7.29
N GLU A 370 -16.07 -13.95 -7.37
CA GLU A 370 -16.31 -14.95 -8.41
C GLU A 370 -17.29 -14.48 -9.47
N GLY A 371 -18.09 -13.48 -9.15
CA GLY A 371 -19.06 -12.94 -10.10
C GLY A 371 -19.35 -11.46 -9.87
N MET A 372 -19.96 -10.86 -10.90
CA MET A 372 -20.30 -9.45 -10.91
C MET A 372 -21.54 -9.20 -11.75
N ARG A 373 -22.38 -8.27 -11.30
CA ARG A 373 -23.49 -7.71 -12.07
C ARG A 373 -23.41 -6.19 -12.10
N ARG A 374 -23.49 -5.62 -13.28
CA ARG A 374 -23.63 -4.16 -13.46
C ARG A 374 -25.06 -3.72 -13.18
N VAL A 375 -25.18 -2.58 -12.53
CA VAL A 375 -26.42 -1.86 -12.27
C VAL A 375 -26.24 -0.44 -12.82
N GLU A 376 -26.74 -0.22 -14.03
CA GLU A 376 -26.57 1.03 -14.76
C GLU A 376 -27.45 2.16 -14.22
N THR A 377 -28.60 1.80 -13.65
CA THR A 377 -29.56 2.77 -13.09
C THR A 377 -30.12 2.26 -11.77
N GLY A 378 -30.33 3.19 -10.85
CA GLY A 378 -30.87 2.87 -9.53
C GLY A 378 -29.79 2.40 -8.54
N ASN A 379 -30.23 2.00 -7.36
CA ASN A 379 -29.40 1.65 -6.22
C ASN A 379 -29.97 0.44 -5.47
N ALA A 380 -30.51 -0.52 -6.22
CA ALA A 380 -31.04 -1.78 -5.74
C ALA A 380 -30.85 -2.90 -6.76
N VAL A 381 -30.71 -4.13 -6.29
CA VAL A 381 -30.63 -5.33 -7.14
C VAL A 381 -31.22 -6.53 -6.43
N ARG A 382 -31.80 -7.45 -7.19
CA ARG A 382 -32.18 -8.79 -6.76
C ARG A 382 -31.38 -9.81 -7.57
N LEU A 383 -30.76 -10.74 -6.89
CA LEU A 383 -29.91 -11.79 -7.47
C LEU A 383 -30.48 -13.19 -7.15
N PRO A 384 -30.47 -14.13 -8.10
CA PRO A 384 -30.88 -15.51 -7.86
C PRO A 384 -29.76 -16.31 -7.15
N LEU A 385 -29.26 -15.79 -6.03
CA LEU A 385 -28.17 -16.32 -5.23
C LEU A 385 -28.57 -16.27 -3.77
N SER A 386 -28.39 -17.38 -3.04
CA SER A 386 -28.69 -17.44 -1.62
C SER A 386 -27.63 -16.71 -0.80
N LYS A 387 -28.06 -15.86 0.11
CA LYS A 387 -27.18 -15.21 1.10
C LYS A 387 -26.58 -16.17 2.13
N ASP A 388 -27.07 -17.42 2.17
CA ASP A 388 -26.48 -18.47 3.01
C ASP A 388 -25.17 -19.02 2.41
N ASP A 389 -25.07 -18.98 1.06
CA ASP A 389 -23.94 -19.55 0.32
C ASP A 389 -22.94 -18.50 -0.18
N TYR A 390 -23.38 -17.25 -0.27
CA TYR A 390 -22.61 -16.17 -0.89
C TYR A 390 -22.44 -14.95 0.01
N LEU A 391 -21.28 -14.32 -0.12
CA LEU A 391 -20.97 -12.98 0.38
C LEU A 391 -21.06 -11.98 -0.76
N PHE A 392 -21.53 -10.76 -0.44
CA PHE A 392 -21.81 -9.74 -1.42
C PHE A 392 -21.07 -8.43 -1.11
N ALA A 393 -20.84 -7.64 -2.15
CA ALA A 393 -20.36 -6.26 -2.01
C ALA A 393 -20.91 -5.41 -3.16
N VAL A 394 -20.90 -4.08 -2.99
CA VAL A 394 -21.27 -3.15 -4.04
C VAL A 394 -20.21 -2.06 -4.15
N ARG A 395 -19.78 -1.73 -5.38
CA ARG A 395 -18.85 -0.63 -5.63
C ARG A 395 -19.39 0.33 -6.68
N ALA A 396 -19.06 1.60 -6.55
CA ALA A 396 -19.37 2.63 -7.51
C ALA A 396 -18.33 2.65 -8.63
N VAL A 397 -18.78 2.89 -9.86
CA VAL A 397 -17.94 3.06 -11.04
C VAL A 397 -18.18 4.46 -11.58
N GLY A 398 -17.12 5.24 -11.76
CA GLY A 398 -17.17 6.56 -12.35
C GLY A 398 -17.23 6.53 -13.88
N ALA A 399 -17.54 7.65 -14.52
CA ALA A 399 -17.59 7.77 -15.98
C ALA A 399 -16.28 7.44 -16.70
N SER A 400 -15.14 7.51 -15.99
CA SER A 400 -13.82 7.06 -16.49
C SER A 400 -13.61 5.55 -16.41
N GLY A 401 -14.56 4.81 -15.85
CA GLY A 401 -14.41 3.39 -15.52
C GLY A 401 -13.64 3.12 -14.22
N ALA A 402 -13.22 4.14 -13.48
CA ALA A 402 -12.53 3.98 -12.19
C ALA A 402 -13.51 3.46 -11.13
N ARG A 403 -13.06 2.48 -10.35
CA ARG A 403 -13.86 1.75 -9.37
C ARG A 403 -13.49 2.15 -7.95
N SER A 404 -14.51 2.41 -7.13
CA SER A 404 -14.31 2.59 -5.69
C SER A 404 -13.93 1.27 -4.99
N LEU A 405 -13.44 1.38 -3.77
CA LEU A 405 -13.46 0.22 -2.88
C LEU A 405 -14.90 -0.28 -2.70
N PRO A 406 -15.13 -1.58 -2.63
CA PRO A 406 -16.46 -2.11 -2.41
C PRO A 406 -16.94 -1.86 -0.96
N ALA A 407 -18.22 -1.52 -0.84
CA ALA A 407 -18.95 -1.51 0.43
C ALA A 407 -19.48 -2.92 0.71
N ILE A 408 -19.21 -3.42 1.91
CA ILE A 408 -19.75 -4.70 2.39
C ILE A 408 -21.12 -4.43 3.01
N PRO A 409 -22.20 -5.07 2.52
CA PRO A 409 -23.53 -4.81 3.04
C PRO A 409 -23.68 -5.30 4.48
N VAL A 410 -24.42 -4.53 5.28
CA VAL A 410 -24.90 -4.99 6.58
C VAL A 410 -26.30 -5.59 6.43
N ALA A 411 -26.70 -6.51 7.32
CA ALA A 411 -28.05 -7.01 7.29
C ALA A 411 -29.05 -5.88 7.56
N GLY A 412 -29.97 -5.68 6.62
CA GLY A 412 -31.17 -4.86 6.82
C GLY A 412 -32.15 -5.53 7.76
N ARG A 413 -32.88 -4.74 8.53
CA ARG A 413 -34.01 -5.21 9.36
C ARG A 413 -35.20 -5.54 8.50
#